data_a5f62b8611c88bf5859a0ab6df779d2e
#
_entry.id   a5f62b8611c88bf5859a0ab6df779d2e
#
_cell.length_a   1.000
_cell.length_b   1.000
_cell.length_c   1.000
_cell.angle_alpha   90.00
_cell.angle_beta   90.00
_cell.angle_gamma   90.00
#
_symmetry.space_group_name_H-M   'P 1'
#
loop_
_entity.id
_entity.type
_entity.pdbx_description
1 polymer ?
#
loop_
_entity_poly.entity_id
_entity_poly.type
_entity_poly.pdbx_seq_one_letter_code
_entity_poly.pdbx_strand_id
1 'polypeptide(L)'
;MTCVERTGWTRPFCFQLIKTKEVKAGLATCRQVAKKANANFFYASQILKTPRREFFYATYAAMRVIDDVVDEKFLKLDAKSRNKLQTNFERKLSIWLQQVLRLEIVDGPLSPGIIYALKYTIGRSDLSKSVWSDLAVSLAMDIKGTDMHSWDDFLKYCE
;
A
#
# COMPACT_ATOMS: atom_id res chain seq x y z
N MET A 1 -27.39 5.71 4.34
CA MET A 1 -26.11 5.83 3.62
C MET A 1 -25.34 4.53 3.80
N THR A 2 -25.16 3.77 2.74
CA THR A 2 -24.42 2.51 2.79
C THR A 2 -22.91 2.78 2.80
N CYS A 3 -22.13 1.92 3.44
CA CYS A 3 -20.66 2.05 3.55
C CYS A 3 -19.94 2.16 2.20
N VAL A 4 -20.58 1.75 1.11
CA VAL A 4 -20.10 1.82 -0.27
C VAL A 4 -19.94 3.27 -0.77
N GLU A 5 -20.81 4.17 -0.33
CA GLU A 5 -20.79 5.56 -0.83
C GLU A 5 -19.61 6.39 -0.29
N ARG A 6 -19.02 6.00 0.86
CA ARG A 6 -17.91 6.71 1.46
C ARG A 6 -16.53 6.22 1.01
N THR A 7 -16.35 4.94 0.79
CA THR A 7 -15.02 4.35 0.59
C THR A 7 -14.75 3.89 -0.84
N GLY A 8 -15.79 3.79 -1.66
CA GLY A 8 -15.69 3.28 -3.04
C GLY A 8 -15.45 1.76 -3.14
N TRP A 9 -15.49 1.03 -2.01
CA TRP A 9 -15.37 -0.43 -2.02
C TRP A 9 -16.75 -1.08 -2.06
N THR A 10 -16.97 -2.01 -2.99
CA THR A 10 -18.13 -2.90 -2.92
C THR A 10 -17.91 -3.85 -1.75
N ARG A 11 -18.87 -3.94 -0.82
CA ARG A 11 -18.80 -4.97 0.23
C ARG A 11 -18.76 -6.34 -0.46
N PRO A 12 -17.65 -7.08 -0.38
CA PRO A 12 -17.71 -8.46 -0.81
C PRO A 12 -18.65 -9.19 0.14
N PHE A 13 -19.49 -10.00 -0.43
CA PHE A 13 -20.48 -10.85 0.22
C PHE A 13 -20.09 -11.32 1.62
N CYS A 14 -21.07 -11.57 2.48
CA CYS A 14 -21.01 -12.07 3.87
C CYS A 14 -20.08 -13.29 4.13
N PHE A 15 -19.45 -13.80 3.09
CA PHE A 15 -18.60 -15.00 3.10
C PHE A 15 -17.20 -14.80 3.74
N GLN A 16 -16.79 -13.57 4.04
CA GLN A 16 -15.41 -13.29 4.51
C GLN A 16 -15.27 -13.10 6.02
N LEU A 17 -16.21 -13.60 6.81
CA LEU A 17 -16.11 -13.55 8.27
C LEU A 17 -15.11 -14.57 8.85
N ILE A 18 -14.73 -15.58 8.07
CA ILE A 18 -13.83 -16.65 8.52
C ILE A 18 -12.41 -16.34 8.07
N LYS A 19 -11.47 -16.29 9.02
CA LYS A 19 -10.04 -16.24 8.70
C LYS A 19 -9.59 -17.57 8.13
N THR A 20 -9.50 -17.66 6.82
CA THR A 20 -8.91 -18.82 6.14
C THR A 20 -7.44 -18.98 6.48
N LYS A 21 -6.83 -20.11 6.12
CA LYS A 21 -5.40 -20.36 6.31
C LYS A 21 -4.54 -19.31 5.59
N GLU A 22 -4.95 -18.93 4.37
CA GLU A 22 -4.29 -17.94 3.54
C GLU A 22 -4.35 -16.55 4.19
N VAL A 23 -5.50 -16.14 4.73
CA VAL A 23 -5.67 -14.87 5.45
C VAL A 23 -4.79 -14.83 6.70
N LYS A 24 -4.74 -15.90 7.50
CA LYS A 24 -3.90 -15.97 8.68
C LYS A 24 -2.42 -15.85 8.32
N ALA A 25 -1.96 -16.57 7.29
CA ALA A 25 -0.59 -16.50 6.79
C ALA A 25 -0.28 -15.09 6.24
N GLY A 26 -1.22 -14.49 5.50
CA GLY A 26 -1.09 -13.13 4.97
C GLY A 26 -0.96 -12.08 6.06
N LEU A 27 -1.80 -12.13 7.10
CA LEU A 27 -1.70 -11.22 8.25
C LEU A 27 -0.39 -11.40 9.02
N ALA A 28 0.12 -12.63 9.14
CA ALA A 28 1.43 -12.88 9.73
C ALA A 28 2.56 -12.24 8.89
N THR A 29 2.48 -12.37 7.55
CA THR A 29 3.41 -11.70 6.62
C THR A 29 3.36 -10.18 6.79
N CYS A 30 2.18 -9.58 6.80
CA CYS A 30 2.01 -8.13 6.99
C CYS A 30 2.59 -7.65 8.33
N ARG A 31 2.36 -8.42 9.40
CA ARG A 31 2.95 -8.13 10.70
C ARG A 31 4.49 -8.17 10.67
N GLN A 32 5.10 -9.11 9.96
CA GLN A 32 6.55 -9.18 9.80
C GLN A 32 7.11 -8.01 9.00
N VAL A 33 6.43 -7.58 7.93
CA VAL A 33 6.81 -6.38 7.18
C VAL A 33 6.81 -5.16 8.10
N ALA A 34 5.72 -4.93 8.86
CA ALA A 34 5.63 -3.82 9.80
C ALA A 34 6.74 -3.85 10.87
N LYS A 35 7.02 -5.03 11.42
CA LYS A 35 8.08 -5.20 12.43
C LYS A 35 9.47 -4.87 11.89
N LYS A 36 9.77 -5.25 10.64
CA LYS A 36 11.09 -5.03 10.02
C LYS A 36 11.28 -3.59 9.57
N ALA A 37 10.21 -2.94 9.08
CA ALA A 37 10.31 -1.63 8.46
C ALA A 37 10.45 -0.49 9.48
N ASN A 38 9.69 -0.51 10.57
CA ASN A 38 9.71 0.57 11.56
C ASN A 38 9.31 0.06 12.96
N ALA A 39 10.27 0.03 13.86
CA ALA A 39 10.05 -0.41 15.23
C ALA A 39 9.01 0.45 15.96
N ASN A 40 9.05 1.78 15.80
CA ASN A 40 8.14 2.69 16.51
C ASN A 40 6.69 2.47 16.10
N PHE A 41 6.41 2.40 14.81
CA PHE A 41 5.06 2.09 14.32
C PHE A 41 4.59 0.68 14.71
N PHE A 42 5.50 -0.29 14.70
CA PHE A 42 5.18 -1.63 15.16
C PHE A 42 4.78 -1.64 16.63
N TYR A 43 5.55 -0.98 17.52
CA TYR A 43 5.21 -0.90 18.95
C TYR A 43 3.93 -0.10 19.19
N ALA A 44 3.76 1.04 18.52
CA ALA A 44 2.53 1.83 18.62
C ALA A 44 1.28 1.02 18.22
N SER A 45 1.41 0.16 17.19
CA SER A 45 0.31 -0.69 16.75
C SER A 45 -0.14 -1.73 17.78
N GLN A 46 0.70 -2.07 18.78
CA GLN A 46 0.32 -3.01 19.84
C GLN A 46 -0.83 -2.48 20.73
N ILE A 47 -1.01 -1.16 20.79
CA ILE A 47 -2.12 -0.52 21.51
C ILE A 47 -3.45 -0.77 20.81
N LEU A 48 -3.44 -0.98 19.50
CA LEU A 48 -4.65 -1.23 18.72
C LEU A 48 -5.22 -2.62 19.03
N LYS A 49 -6.54 -2.69 19.24
CA LYS A 49 -7.27 -3.95 19.36
C LYS A 49 -7.59 -4.52 17.98
N THR A 50 -7.73 -5.84 17.89
CA THR A 50 -8.33 -6.50 16.71
C THR A 50 -9.78 -6.00 16.53
N PRO A 51 -10.25 -5.69 15.29
CA PRO A 51 -9.58 -5.90 14.01
C PRO A 51 -8.67 -4.74 13.53
N ARG A 52 -8.63 -3.59 14.23
CA ARG A 52 -7.88 -2.40 13.83
C ARG A 52 -6.39 -2.66 13.65
N ARG A 53 -5.79 -3.49 14.50
CA ARG A 53 -4.38 -3.88 14.40
C ARG A 53 -4.09 -4.67 13.12
N GLU A 54 -4.97 -5.58 12.75
CA GLU A 54 -4.84 -6.38 11.52
C GLU A 54 -4.97 -5.50 10.27
N PHE A 55 -5.91 -4.57 10.31
CA PHE A 55 -6.07 -3.56 9.28
C PHE A 55 -4.80 -2.71 9.12
N PHE A 56 -4.27 -2.20 10.23
CA PHE A 56 -3.02 -1.45 10.21
C PHE A 56 -1.88 -2.24 9.55
N TYR A 57 -1.67 -3.50 9.93
CA TYR A 57 -0.60 -4.29 9.34
C TYR A 57 -0.79 -4.54 7.84
N ALA A 58 -2.00 -4.84 7.40
CA ALA A 58 -2.28 -5.10 6.00
C ALA A 58 -2.06 -3.85 5.13
N THR A 59 -2.59 -2.71 5.56
CA THR A 59 -2.44 -1.42 4.88
C THR A 59 -0.97 -0.97 4.86
N TYR A 60 -0.31 -1.00 6.02
CA TYR A 60 1.09 -0.61 6.15
C TYR A 60 2.01 -1.49 5.28
N ALA A 61 1.79 -2.81 5.27
CA ALA A 61 2.60 -3.70 4.45
C ALA A 61 2.44 -3.44 2.96
N ALA A 62 1.22 -3.15 2.50
CA ALA A 62 0.97 -2.84 1.10
C ALA A 62 1.64 -1.52 0.67
N MET A 63 1.59 -0.49 1.53
CA MET A 63 2.29 0.78 1.30
C MET A 63 3.81 0.58 1.32
N ARG A 64 4.34 -0.07 2.35
CA ARG A 64 5.79 -0.23 2.53
C ARG A 64 6.47 -1.00 1.41
N VAL A 65 5.79 -1.98 0.83
CA VAL A 65 6.35 -2.75 -0.29
C VAL A 65 6.62 -1.87 -1.51
N ILE A 66 5.73 -0.95 -1.85
CA ILE A 66 5.94 -0.06 -2.99
C ILE A 66 6.91 1.07 -2.67
N ASP A 67 6.85 1.60 -1.46
CA ASP A 67 7.78 2.57 -0.91
C ASP A 67 9.24 2.06 -1.01
N ASP A 68 9.51 0.83 -0.53
CA ASP A 68 10.83 0.18 -0.67
C ASP A 68 11.25 -0.02 -2.15
N VAL A 69 10.31 -0.19 -3.06
CA VAL A 69 10.62 -0.29 -4.51
C VAL A 69 11.10 1.05 -5.04
N VAL A 70 10.52 2.15 -4.61
CA VAL A 70 10.92 3.50 -5.03
C VAL A 70 12.16 3.95 -4.27
N ASP A 71 12.12 4.01 -2.95
CA ASP A 71 13.16 4.60 -2.13
C ASP A 71 14.44 3.77 -2.10
N GLU A 72 14.31 2.46 -1.90
CA GLU A 72 15.46 1.59 -1.69
C GLU A 72 16.06 1.05 -2.99
N LYS A 73 15.28 0.97 -4.05
CA LYS A 73 15.76 0.39 -5.31
C LYS A 73 15.90 1.41 -6.44
N PHE A 74 14.99 2.37 -6.58
CA PHE A 74 15.03 3.33 -7.66
C PHE A 74 15.86 4.57 -7.31
N LEU A 75 15.56 5.23 -6.20
CA LEU A 75 16.23 6.48 -5.82
C LEU A 75 17.71 6.30 -5.48
N LYS A 76 18.13 5.08 -5.11
CA LYS A 76 19.56 4.76 -4.88
C LYS A 76 20.36 4.50 -6.16
N LEU A 77 19.72 4.46 -7.32
CA LEU A 77 20.41 4.33 -8.60
C LEU A 77 21.07 5.66 -8.98
N ASP A 78 22.15 5.58 -9.76
CA ASP A 78 22.72 6.75 -10.44
C ASP A 78 21.76 7.31 -11.50
N ALA A 79 21.95 8.58 -11.90
CA ALA A 79 21.05 9.28 -12.83
C ALA A 79 20.87 8.55 -14.17
N LYS A 80 21.95 7.95 -14.73
CA LYS A 80 21.89 7.21 -15.99
C LYS A 80 21.02 5.95 -15.86
N SER A 81 21.18 5.21 -14.77
CA SER A 81 20.40 4.01 -14.48
C SER A 81 18.95 4.34 -14.20
N ARG A 82 18.67 5.45 -13.45
CA ARG A 82 17.30 5.93 -13.24
C ARG A 82 16.59 6.22 -14.55
N ASN A 83 17.19 7.00 -15.46
CA ASN A 83 16.61 7.31 -16.76
C ASN A 83 16.32 6.04 -17.59
N LYS A 84 17.22 5.05 -17.56
CA LYS A 84 17.03 3.79 -18.27
C LYS A 84 15.90 2.94 -17.71
N LEU A 85 15.71 2.95 -16.39
CA LEU A 85 14.80 2.05 -15.69
C LEU A 85 13.48 2.70 -15.28
N GLN A 86 13.33 4.01 -15.47
CA GLN A 86 12.16 4.79 -15.05
C GLN A 86 10.84 4.13 -15.47
N THR A 87 10.67 3.85 -16.74
CA THR A 87 9.44 3.20 -17.28
C THR A 87 9.14 1.85 -16.61
N ASN A 88 10.18 1.10 -16.24
CA ASN A 88 9.98 -0.17 -15.55
C ASN A 88 9.45 0.04 -14.12
N PHE A 89 9.93 1.08 -13.42
CA PHE A 89 9.44 1.41 -12.08
C PHE A 89 8.05 2.03 -12.12
N GLU A 90 7.73 2.88 -13.10
CA GLU A 90 6.37 3.38 -13.34
C GLU A 90 5.39 2.22 -13.61
N ARG A 91 5.80 1.22 -14.39
CA ARG A 91 5.00 0.02 -14.61
C ARG A 91 4.77 -0.77 -13.32
N LYS A 92 5.79 -0.94 -12.47
CA LYS A 92 5.64 -1.61 -11.16
C LYS A 92 4.67 -0.87 -10.26
N LEU A 93 4.73 0.46 -10.23
CA LEU A 93 3.80 1.30 -9.48
C LEU A 93 2.36 1.14 -9.99
N SER A 94 2.17 1.13 -11.31
CA SER A 94 0.86 0.90 -11.93
C SER A 94 0.28 -0.48 -11.59
N ILE A 95 1.10 -1.54 -11.64
CA ILE A 95 0.67 -2.89 -11.25
C ILE A 95 0.30 -2.95 -9.76
N TRP A 96 1.13 -2.34 -8.90
CA TRP A 96 0.82 -2.24 -7.47
C TRP A 96 -0.52 -1.52 -7.22
N LEU A 97 -0.77 -0.39 -7.90
CA LEU A 97 -2.03 0.33 -7.78
C LEU A 97 -3.22 -0.54 -8.22
N GLN A 98 -3.08 -1.29 -9.31
CA GLN A 98 -4.08 -2.25 -9.73
C GLN A 98 -4.32 -3.33 -8.67
N GLN A 99 -3.24 -3.90 -8.09
CA GLN A 99 -3.33 -4.90 -7.03
C GLN A 99 -4.10 -4.40 -5.81
N VAL A 100 -3.84 -3.17 -5.34
CA VAL A 100 -4.52 -2.63 -4.15
C VAL A 100 -5.96 -2.20 -4.45
N LEU A 101 -6.25 -1.62 -5.62
CA LEU A 101 -7.59 -1.15 -5.97
C LEU A 101 -8.55 -2.27 -6.33
N ARG A 102 -8.07 -3.34 -6.98
CA ARG A 102 -8.88 -4.48 -7.41
C ARG A 102 -8.78 -5.67 -6.47
N LEU A 103 -7.77 -5.67 -5.60
CA LEU A 103 -7.45 -6.78 -4.70
C LEU A 103 -7.22 -8.11 -5.46
N GLU A 104 -6.62 -8.02 -6.65
CA GLU A 104 -6.37 -9.16 -7.54
C GLU A 104 -4.96 -9.72 -7.31
N ILE A 105 -4.86 -11.05 -7.35
CA ILE A 105 -3.59 -11.76 -7.28
C ILE A 105 -3.04 -11.85 -8.70
N VAL A 106 -2.21 -10.87 -9.06
CA VAL A 106 -1.47 -10.82 -10.33
C VAL A 106 0.02 -10.73 -10.02
N ASP A 107 0.86 -11.06 -10.98
CA ASP A 107 2.31 -10.87 -10.84
C ASP A 107 2.64 -9.39 -10.68
N GLY A 108 3.27 -9.05 -9.56
CA GLY A 108 3.53 -7.66 -9.21
C GLY A 108 4.20 -7.49 -7.85
N PRO A 109 4.33 -6.25 -7.36
CA PRO A 109 5.03 -5.96 -6.10
C PRO A 109 4.43 -6.63 -4.87
N LEU A 110 3.10 -6.76 -4.79
CA LEU A 110 2.45 -7.38 -3.63
C LEU A 110 2.40 -8.89 -3.74
N SER A 111 2.85 -9.57 -2.70
CA SER A 111 2.69 -11.01 -2.59
C SER A 111 1.22 -11.41 -2.40
N PRO A 112 0.81 -12.62 -2.82
CA PRO A 112 -0.54 -13.13 -2.61
C PRO A 112 -1.01 -13.04 -1.15
N GLY A 113 -0.12 -13.27 -0.20
CA GLY A 113 -0.42 -13.17 1.23
C GLY A 113 -0.88 -11.77 1.66
N ILE A 114 -0.22 -10.71 1.18
CA ILE A 114 -0.62 -9.33 1.47
C ILE A 114 -2.01 -9.05 0.86
N ILE A 115 -2.27 -9.53 -0.36
CA ILE A 115 -3.57 -9.35 -1.02
C ILE A 115 -4.69 -10.07 -0.26
N TYR A 116 -4.45 -11.28 0.23
CA TYR A 116 -5.43 -11.98 1.09
C TYR A 116 -5.72 -11.22 2.40
N ALA A 117 -4.68 -10.65 3.02
CA ALA A 117 -4.85 -9.82 4.21
C ALA A 117 -5.64 -8.56 3.92
N LEU A 118 -5.36 -7.86 2.80
CA LEU A 118 -6.10 -6.68 2.37
C LEU A 118 -7.58 -7.01 2.08
N LYS A 119 -7.87 -8.07 1.33
CA LYS A 119 -9.25 -8.54 1.08
C LYS A 119 -10.03 -8.72 2.37
N TYR A 120 -9.37 -9.32 3.36
CA TYR A 120 -10.00 -9.59 4.67
C TYR A 120 -10.25 -8.31 5.48
N THR A 121 -9.35 -7.33 5.40
CA THR A 121 -9.35 -6.14 6.26
C THR A 121 -10.12 -4.97 5.65
N ILE A 122 -10.01 -4.72 4.35
CA ILE A 122 -10.58 -3.55 3.67
C ILE A 122 -12.09 -3.45 3.82
N GLY A 123 -12.81 -4.57 3.67
CA GLY A 123 -14.27 -4.59 3.86
C GLY A 123 -14.76 -4.22 5.27
N ARG A 124 -13.83 -4.04 6.21
CA ARG A 124 -14.08 -3.68 7.62
C ARG A 124 -13.46 -2.35 8.03
N SER A 125 -12.99 -1.59 7.05
CA SER A 125 -12.35 -0.30 7.26
C SER A 125 -13.10 0.81 6.53
N ASP A 126 -12.87 2.03 6.97
CA ASP A 126 -13.36 3.24 6.32
C ASP A 126 -12.30 3.85 5.37
N LEU A 127 -11.25 3.10 5.01
CA LEU A 127 -10.19 3.58 4.12
C LEU A 127 -10.74 3.79 2.72
N SER A 128 -10.63 5.02 2.22
CA SER A 128 -11.01 5.35 0.84
C SER A 128 -10.02 4.78 -0.17
N LYS A 129 -10.51 4.45 -1.36
CA LYS A 129 -9.67 4.11 -2.51
C LYS A 129 -8.76 5.25 -2.95
N SER A 130 -9.18 6.50 -2.74
CA SER A 130 -8.39 7.69 -3.11
C SER A 130 -7.02 7.68 -2.46
N VAL A 131 -6.92 7.26 -1.19
CA VAL A 131 -5.64 7.18 -0.45
C VAL A 131 -4.57 6.39 -1.20
N TRP A 132 -4.96 5.30 -1.89
CA TRP A 132 -4.02 4.51 -2.70
C TRP A 132 -3.60 5.25 -3.98
N SER A 133 -4.53 5.98 -4.58
CA SER A 133 -4.25 6.78 -5.78
C SER A 133 -3.37 7.97 -5.44
N ASP A 134 -3.61 8.63 -4.31
CA ASP A 134 -2.84 9.79 -3.86
C ASP A 134 -1.39 9.35 -3.55
N LEU A 135 -1.20 8.23 -2.85
CA LEU A 135 0.13 7.65 -2.64
C LEU A 135 0.82 7.30 -3.96
N ALA A 136 0.09 6.74 -4.92
CA ALA A 136 0.68 6.42 -6.23
C ALA A 136 1.12 7.67 -7.00
N VAL A 137 0.38 8.77 -6.88
CA VAL A 137 0.75 10.07 -7.48
C VAL A 137 2.04 10.60 -6.85
N SER A 138 2.15 10.59 -5.51
CA SER A 138 3.36 11.05 -4.81
C SER A 138 4.59 10.23 -5.22
N LEU A 139 4.49 8.89 -5.22
CA LEU A 139 5.59 8.01 -5.64
C LEU A 139 5.94 8.17 -7.13
N ALA A 140 4.96 8.49 -7.99
CA ALA A 140 5.22 8.78 -9.39
C ALA A 140 6.00 10.10 -9.57
N MET A 141 5.77 11.10 -8.72
CA MET A 141 6.55 12.34 -8.70
C MET A 141 8.00 12.06 -8.31
N ASP A 142 8.25 11.22 -7.30
CA ASP A 142 9.59 10.81 -6.89
C ASP A 142 10.33 10.06 -8.02
N ILE A 143 9.64 9.15 -8.72
CA ILE A 143 10.22 8.43 -9.87
C ILE A 143 10.57 9.39 -11.02
N LYS A 144 9.74 10.40 -11.27
CA LYS A 144 9.99 11.40 -12.32
C LYS A 144 11.08 12.41 -11.95
N GLY A 145 11.45 12.48 -10.68
CA GLY A 145 12.41 13.47 -10.19
C GLY A 145 11.84 14.89 -10.29
N THR A 146 10.60 15.05 -9.86
CA THR A 146 9.94 16.37 -9.86
C THR A 146 10.63 17.26 -8.85
N ASP A 147 11.38 18.26 -9.32
CA ASP A 147 11.99 19.26 -8.47
C ASP A 147 10.91 20.18 -7.90
N MET A 148 10.94 20.38 -6.60
CA MET A 148 10.09 21.37 -5.91
C MET A 148 10.79 22.72 -5.95
N HIS A 149 10.32 23.60 -6.84
CA HIS A 149 10.94 24.92 -7.01
C HIS A 149 10.29 26.01 -6.16
N SER A 150 9.14 25.71 -5.54
CA SER A 150 8.39 26.66 -4.72
C SER A 150 7.81 25.98 -3.47
N TRP A 151 7.43 26.82 -2.49
CA TRP A 151 6.68 26.37 -1.32
C TRP A 151 5.31 25.79 -1.70
N ASP A 152 4.69 26.31 -2.76
CA ASP A 152 3.41 25.80 -3.27
C ASP A 152 3.55 24.40 -3.88
N ASP A 153 4.68 24.10 -4.55
CA ASP A 153 4.97 22.74 -5.04
C ASP A 153 5.13 21.76 -3.88
N PHE A 154 5.82 22.19 -2.80
CA PHE A 154 5.97 21.40 -1.60
C PHE A 154 4.63 21.14 -0.91
N LEU A 155 3.76 22.14 -0.79
CA LEU A 155 2.42 21.95 -0.20
C LEU A 155 1.57 20.97 -1.00
N LYS A 156 1.56 21.08 -2.34
CA LYS A 156 0.85 20.13 -3.22
C LYS A 156 1.37 18.69 -3.10
N TYR A 157 2.64 18.54 -2.81
CA TYR A 157 3.23 17.22 -2.56
C TYR A 157 2.77 16.63 -1.21
N CYS A 158 2.51 17.49 -0.23
CA CYS A 158 2.07 17.10 1.11
C CYS A 158 0.55 16.84 1.23
N GLU A 159 -0.26 17.33 0.28
CA GLU A 159 -1.73 17.13 0.24
C GLU A 159 -2.12 15.73 -0.27
#